data_a88216514c2af5d490925abaebabaad1
#
_entry.id   a88216514c2af5d490925abaebabaad1
#
_cell.length_a   1.000
_cell.length_b   1.000
_cell.length_c   1.000
_cell.angle_alpha   90.00
_cell.angle_beta   90.00
_cell.angle_gamma   90.00
#
_symmetry.space_group_name_H-M   'P 1'
#
loop_
_entity.id
_entity.type
_entity.pdbx_description
1 polymer ?
#
loop_
_entity_poly.entity_id
_entity_poly.type
_entity_poly.pdbx_seq_one_letter_code
_entity_poly.pdbx_strand_id
1 'polypeptide(L)'
;MGMDNVESFEWIIFHIPSVKTSLTAMTLLSLVYSFLMYMGFSWFTALPLEPALIIYLAVLLFAIPALVAGEALYLLLPDYPRHWGYFLVASNQFFTFIFGLILTGANSSINAWRVVWLGLITLFLITTLVLTLTLGAKYIKRIILLSLVQPLLVLLVSNYYLSPFLQFRWWDYASNIGVLLFTGLILGLLFHIIQYLVGSNVSNVSAFNLTSGLLQKKQQALDLGYESNPEVHTLQIENSDGKASIGIPWVHPGPLGAFGGGQLSTTMINRLNDDLKGFFMHVPSNHEADMADPEDAEKLIDEIERPEMYGKASRLIEKSGELGRLYGRRFDGKKIIFMDLPGYDDYDISVVRDCIDIESTTVVDLHNHVDEETSKVIWSGTAEAEKLRDFIKDFASELEAKELYDYRAGFETDVSGEIPLFTLVEEVRNQRTLIYGIEGNGSTEKLKQLNDELRDEFD
;
A
#
# COMPACT_ATOMS: atom_id res chain seq x y z
N MET A 1 -10.46 6.84 8.80
CA MET A 1 -9.41 7.81 8.40
C MET A 1 -9.81 8.24 7.00
N GLY A 2 -10.25 9.49 6.78
CA GLY A 2 -10.81 9.89 5.48
C GLY A 2 -9.78 9.73 4.36
N MET A 3 -10.24 9.50 3.14
CA MET A 3 -9.37 9.39 1.94
C MET A 3 -8.37 10.53 1.85
N ASP A 4 -8.75 11.76 2.24
CA ASP A 4 -7.84 12.91 2.30
C ASP A 4 -6.64 12.70 3.22
N ASN A 5 -6.79 11.89 4.27
CA ASN A 5 -5.70 11.54 5.18
C ASN A 5 -4.80 10.44 4.60
N VAL A 6 -5.35 9.50 3.82
CA VAL A 6 -4.58 8.45 3.14
C VAL A 6 -3.78 9.05 2.00
N GLU A 7 -4.39 9.90 1.16
CA GLU A 7 -3.71 10.64 0.09
C GLU A 7 -2.64 11.57 0.65
N SER A 8 -2.92 12.26 1.76
CA SER A 8 -1.94 13.12 2.45
C SER A 8 -0.78 12.30 3.00
N PHE A 9 -1.04 11.11 3.52
CA PHE A 9 -0.02 10.20 4.06
C PHE A 9 0.80 9.58 2.92
N GLU A 10 0.17 9.17 1.82
CA GLU A 10 0.85 8.76 0.60
C GLU A 10 1.73 9.87 0.05
N TRP A 11 1.24 11.10 0.01
CA TRP A 11 2.01 12.24 -0.45
C TRP A 11 3.26 12.46 0.40
N ILE A 12 3.17 12.39 1.72
CA ILE A 12 4.32 12.53 2.63
C ILE A 12 5.35 11.42 2.42
N ILE A 13 4.91 10.16 2.27
CA ILE A 13 5.82 9.01 2.14
C ILE A 13 6.46 8.95 0.75
N PHE A 14 5.72 9.30 -0.31
CA PHE A 14 6.17 9.09 -1.69
C PHE A 14 6.71 10.35 -2.39
N HIS A 15 6.56 11.53 -1.79
CA HIS A 15 7.18 12.77 -2.30
C HIS A 15 8.63 12.91 -1.83
N ILE A 16 9.46 11.93 -2.19
CA ILE A 16 10.88 11.96 -1.86
C ILE A 16 11.57 12.99 -2.78
N PRO A 17 12.36 13.91 -2.20
CA PRO A 17 13.02 14.96 -2.94
C PRO A 17 13.92 14.44 -4.06
N SER A 18 14.06 15.22 -5.12
CA SER A 18 14.96 14.88 -6.22
C SER A 18 16.41 14.80 -5.74
N VAL A 19 17.26 14.10 -6.50
CA VAL A 19 18.72 14.06 -6.25
C VAL A 19 19.31 15.47 -6.11
N LYS A 20 18.89 16.42 -6.98
CA LYS A 20 19.35 17.81 -6.93
C LYS A 20 18.97 18.50 -5.63
N THR A 21 17.74 18.34 -5.18
CA THR A 21 17.26 18.91 -3.91
C THR A 21 18.02 18.32 -2.72
N SER A 22 18.21 17.00 -2.69
CA SER A 22 18.97 16.32 -1.64
C SER A 22 20.44 16.79 -1.60
N LEU A 23 21.09 16.90 -2.74
CA LEU A 23 22.46 17.43 -2.84
C LEU A 23 22.56 18.89 -2.36
N THR A 24 21.57 19.73 -2.70
CA THR A 24 21.51 21.10 -2.22
C THR A 24 21.37 21.14 -0.70
N ALA A 25 20.46 20.34 -0.14
CA ALA A 25 20.28 20.24 1.31
C ALA A 25 21.58 19.75 2.01
N MET A 26 22.25 18.73 1.47
CA MET A 26 23.53 18.24 1.99
C MET A 26 24.60 19.34 2.00
N THR A 27 24.70 20.13 0.93
CA THR A 27 25.66 21.22 0.83
C THR A 27 25.37 22.31 1.86
N LEU A 28 24.10 22.73 1.96
CA LEU A 28 23.68 23.74 2.94
C LEU A 28 23.91 23.27 4.37
N LEU A 29 23.55 22.02 4.69
CA LEU A 29 23.82 21.43 6.02
C LEU A 29 25.31 21.39 6.34
N SER A 30 26.14 21.04 5.35
CA SER A 30 27.61 21.05 5.53
C SER A 30 28.14 22.44 5.84
N LEU A 31 27.65 23.48 5.15
CA LEU A 31 28.05 24.86 5.38
C LEU A 31 27.57 25.37 6.75
N VAL A 32 26.32 25.14 7.09
CA VAL A 32 25.77 25.53 8.41
C VAL A 32 26.53 24.82 9.53
N TYR A 33 26.79 23.54 9.36
CA TYR A 33 27.54 22.77 10.33
C TYR A 33 28.98 23.28 10.48
N SER A 34 29.66 23.61 9.38
CA SER A 34 31.00 24.21 9.39
C SER A 34 31.02 25.50 10.19
N PHE A 35 30.02 26.35 9.97
CA PHE A 35 29.88 27.62 10.67
C PHE A 35 29.66 27.42 12.17
N LEU A 36 28.77 26.52 12.55
CA LEU A 36 28.49 26.22 13.94
C LEU A 36 29.66 25.55 14.66
N MET A 37 30.38 24.64 13.98
CA MET A 37 31.62 24.09 14.51
C MET A 37 32.68 25.17 14.72
N TYR A 38 32.82 26.10 13.79
CA TYR A 38 33.76 27.22 13.94
C TYR A 38 33.42 28.04 15.18
N MET A 39 32.16 28.42 15.33
CA MET A 39 31.70 29.19 16.50
C MET A 39 31.89 28.41 17.81
N GLY A 40 31.57 27.11 17.83
CA GLY A 40 31.73 26.25 18.99
C GLY A 40 33.20 26.04 19.37
N PHE A 41 34.03 25.68 18.41
CA PHE A 41 35.50 25.48 18.66
C PHE A 41 36.19 26.77 19.09
N SER A 42 35.89 27.89 18.46
CA SER A 42 36.46 29.19 18.86
C SER A 42 36.05 29.59 20.27
N TRP A 43 34.87 29.18 20.71
CA TRP A 43 34.37 29.47 22.06
C TRP A 43 34.94 28.54 23.14
N PHE A 44 35.06 27.23 22.83
CA PHE A 44 35.41 26.23 23.85
C PHE A 44 36.90 25.86 23.92
N THR A 45 37.65 26.02 22.83
CA THR A 45 39.01 25.47 22.77
C THR A 45 40.10 26.53 22.81
N ALA A 46 39.80 27.81 22.69
CA ALA A 46 40.78 28.92 22.58
C ALA A 46 41.89 28.66 21.48
N LEU A 47 41.73 27.67 20.62
CA LEU A 47 42.61 27.40 19.51
C LEU A 47 42.17 28.23 18.30
N PRO A 48 43.04 29.03 17.70
CA PRO A 48 42.73 29.77 16.49
C PRO A 48 42.73 28.79 15.30
N LEU A 49 41.58 28.10 15.07
CA LEU A 49 41.40 27.31 13.88
C LEU A 49 41.10 28.27 12.72
N GLU A 50 41.86 28.13 11.63
CA GLU A 50 41.55 28.91 10.44
C GLU A 50 40.19 28.51 9.88
N PRO A 51 39.34 29.48 9.47
CA PRO A 51 38.01 29.19 8.91
C PRO A 51 38.07 28.22 7.73
N ALA A 52 39.09 28.31 6.90
CA ALA A 52 39.31 27.43 5.76
C ALA A 52 39.46 25.95 6.17
N LEU A 53 40.15 25.69 7.30
CA LEU A 53 40.29 24.34 7.81
C LEU A 53 38.97 23.74 8.28
N ILE A 54 38.12 24.55 8.86
CA ILE A 54 36.79 24.11 9.36
C ILE A 54 35.86 23.76 8.21
N ILE A 55 35.84 24.61 7.17
CA ILE A 55 35.06 24.31 5.94
C ILE A 55 35.57 23.04 5.31
N TYR A 56 36.89 22.86 5.23
CA TYR A 56 37.49 21.67 4.68
C TYR A 56 37.16 20.40 5.48
N LEU A 57 37.23 20.46 6.80
CA LEU A 57 36.85 19.36 7.69
C LEU A 57 35.35 19.00 7.55
N ALA A 58 34.46 19.99 7.45
CA ALA A 58 33.05 19.73 7.30
C ALA A 58 32.72 19.09 5.95
N VAL A 59 33.33 19.52 4.86
CA VAL A 59 33.19 18.86 3.55
C VAL A 59 33.69 17.41 3.62
N LEU A 60 34.83 17.17 4.22
CA LEU A 60 35.41 15.83 4.33
C LEU A 60 34.63 14.91 5.27
N LEU A 61 34.10 15.43 6.40
CA LEU A 61 33.41 14.63 7.41
C LEU A 61 31.94 14.36 7.04
N PHE A 62 31.31 15.25 6.29
CA PHE A 62 29.88 15.14 6.04
C PHE A 62 29.55 14.98 4.57
N ALA A 63 30.03 15.85 3.69
CA ALA A 63 29.62 15.82 2.30
C ALA A 63 30.19 14.60 1.57
N ILE A 64 31.49 14.33 1.70
CA ILE A 64 32.10 13.21 0.98
C ILE A 64 31.61 11.85 1.42
N PRO A 65 31.50 11.51 2.74
CA PRO A 65 30.93 10.23 3.16
C PRO A 65 29.49 10.03 2.69
N ALA A 66 28.66 11.08 2.72
CA ALA A 66 27.30 11.01 2.25
C ALA A 66 27.21 10.81 0.73
N LEU A 67 28.03 11.53 -0.07
CA LEU A 67 28.08 11.34 -1.52
C LEU A 67 28.52 9.92 -1.89
N VAL A 68 29.59 9.43 -1.27
CA VAL A 68 30.10 8.07 -1.53
C VAL A 68 29.07 7.02 -1.13
N ALA A 69 28.40 7.19 0.02
CA ALA A 69 27.35 6.28 0.45
C ALA A 69 26.13 6.31 -0.48
N GLY A 70 25.69 7.51 -0.93
CA GLY A 70 24.58 7.65 -1.88
C GLY A 70 24.84 6.97 -3.22
N GLU A 71 26.05 7.14 -3.78
CA GLU A 71 26.45 6.43 -5.02
C GLU A 71 26.61 4.93 -4.80
N ALA A 72 27.16 4.49 -3.66
CA ALA A 72 27.28 3.08 -3.34
C ALA A 72 25.90 2.40 -3.23
N LEU A 73 24.91 3.06 -2.63
CA LEU A 73 23.53 2.57 -2.59
C LEU A 73 22.96 2.39 -3.99
N TYR A 74 23.10 3.38 -4.84
CA TYR A 74 22.61 3.32 -6.23
C TYR A 74 23.28 2.21 -7.06
N LEU A 75 24.62 2.05 -6.94
CA LEU A 75 25.35 1.10 -7.75
C LEU A 75 25.20 -0.35 -7.27
N LEU A 76 25.00 -0.58 -5.98
CA LEU A 76 25.00 -1.92 -5.39
C LEU A 76 23.62 -2.44 -4.99
N LEU A 77 22.60 -1.58 -5.02
CA LEU A 77 21.19 -1.94 -4.81
C LEU A 77 20.35 -1.51 -6.03
N PRO A 78 20.27 -2.35 -7.07
CA PRO A 78 19.61 -1.97 -8.33
C PRO A 78 18.13 -1.65 -8.19
N ASP A 79 17.46 -2.23 -7.19
CA ASP A 79 16.04 -1.98 -6.92
C ASP A 79 15.80 -0.74 -6.05
N TYR A 80 16.87 -0.03 -5.62
CA TYR A 80 16.75 1.16 -4.79
C TYR A 80 16.90 2.44 -5.62
N PRO A 81 15.86 3.27 -5.75
CA PRO A 81 15.89 4.45 -6.60
C PRO A 81 16.99 5.43 -6.17
N ARG A 82 17.72 5.99 -7.13
CA ARG A 82 18.84 6.90 -6.86
C ARG A 82 18.46 8.08 -5.96
N HIS A 83 17.31 8.70 -6.19
CA HIS A 83 16.85 9.84 -5.38
C HIS A 83 16.52 9.45 -3.94
N TRP A 84 16.08 8.21 -3.68
CA TRP A 84 15.88 7.68 -2.33
C TRP A 84 17.22 7.53 -1.58
N GLY A 85 18.24 7.02 -2.26
CA GLY A 85 19.58 6.89 -1.70
C GLY A 85 20.14 8.24 -1.27
N TYR A 86 20.03 9.25 -2.12
CA TYR A 86 20.49 10.60 -1.79
C TYR A 86 19.67 11.28 -0.70
N PHE A 87 18.36 11.07 -0.65
CA PHE A 87 17.53 11.55 0.44
C PHE A 87 17.88 10.90 1.77
N LEU A 88 18.11 9.58 1.79
CA LEU A 88 18.49 8.84 2.99
C LEU A 88 19.82 9.35 3.55
N VAL A 89 20.85 9.51 2.71
CA VAL A 89 22.15 10.01 3.17
C VAL A 89 22.12 11.48 3.58
N ALA A 90 21.27 12.30 2.97
CA ALA A 90 21.02 13.68 3.39
C ALA A 90 20.35 13.73 4.77
N SER A 91 19.38 12.85 5.01
CA SER A 91 18.72 12.69 6.32
C SER A 91 19.72 12.24 7.37
N ASN A 92 20.59 11.29 7.05
CA ASN A 92 21.66 10.85 7.92
C ASN A 92 22.63 12.01 8.26
N GLN A 93 22.94 12.85 7.30
CA GLN A 93 23.77 14.04 7.52
C GLN A 93 23.11 15.01 8.49
N PHE A 94 21.79 15.19 8.40
CA PHE A 94 21.03 16.01 9.35
C PHE A 94 21.13 15.45 10.79
N PHE A 95 21.00 14.14 10.98
CA PHE A 95 21.21 13.52 12.29
C PHE A 95 22.65 13.68 12.78
N THR A 96 23.63 13.52 11.89
CA THR A 96 25.05 13.75 12.21
C THR A 96 25.29 15.20 12.67
N PHE A 97 24.60 16.17 12.05
CA PHE A 97 24.62 17.57 12.45
C PHE A 97 24.09 17.76 13.89
N ILE A 98 22.96 17.15 14.24
CA ILE A 98 22.42 17.21 15.60
C ILE A 98 23.42 16.63 16.62
N PHE A 99 24.01 15.46 16.32
CA PHE A 99 25.03 14.88 17.20
C PHE A 99 26.27 15.76 17.29
N GLY A 100 26.64 16.44 16.22
CA GLY A 100 27.73 17.42 16.23
C GLY A 100 27.44 18.62 17.15
N LEU A 101 26.22 19.13 17.17
CA LEU A 101 25.82 20.18 18.11
C LEU A 101 25.91 19.71 19.56
N ILE A 102 25.48 18.49 19.86
CA ILE A 102 25.60 17.90 21.20
C ILE A 102 27.08 17.73 21.58
N LEU A 103 27.90 17.33 20.58
CA LEU A 103 29.34 17.16 20.78
C LEU A 103 30.03 18.46 21.18
N THR A 104 29.64 19.59 20.56
CA THR A 104 30.22 20.91 20.90
C THR A 104 29.93 21.33 22.36
N GLY A 105 28.85 20.83 22.93
CA GLY A 105 28.50 21.03 24.34
C GLY A 105 29.15 20.05 25.32
N ALA A 106 29.90 19.05 24.82
CA ALA A 106 30.53 18.04 25.68
C ALA A 106 31.82 18.59 26.36
N ASN A 107 31.80 18.65 27.69
CA ASN A 107 32.89 19.26 28.48
C ASN A 107 34.13 18.37 28.67
N SER A 108 34.17 17.16 28.10
CA SER A 108 35.32 16.25 28.25
C SER A 108 35.53 15.39 27.00
N SER A 109 36.75 14.93 26.79
CA SER A 109 37.11 14.00 25.70
C SER A 109 36.32 12.67 25.76
N ILE A 110 36.03 12.18 26.96
CA ILE A 110 35.21 10.96 27.16
C ILE A 110 33.77 11.18 26.71
N ASN A 111 33.18 12.34 27.00
CA ASN A 111 31.82 12.67 26.57
C ASN A 111 31.76 12.88 25.05
N ALA A 112 32.77 13.51 24.47
CA ALA A 112 32.90 13.67 23.03
C ALA A 112 32.90 12.31 22.30
N TRP A 113 33.66 11.36 22.80
CA TRP A 113 33.69 10.00 22.27
C TRP A 113 32.34 9.28 22.31
N ARG A 114 31.63 9.37 23.44
CA ARG A 114 30.29 8.77 23.56
C ARG A 114 29.32 9.35 22.53
N VAL A 115 29.41 10.65 22.27
CA VAL A 115 28.56 11.29 21.26
C VAL A 115 28.91 10.82 19.85
N VAL A 116 30.21 10.68 19.52
CA VAL A 116 30.64 10.10 18.24
C VAL A 116 30.11 8.67 18.07
N TRP A 117 30.22 7.84 19.10
CA TRP A 117 29.67 6.48 19.06
C TRP A 117 28.17 6.45 18.84
N LEU A 118 27.43 7.25 19.58
CA LEU A 118 25.97 7.36 19.40
C LEU A 118 25.62 7.80 17.98
N GLY A 119 26.36 8.76 17.42
CA GLY A 119 26.17 9.21 16.05
C GLY A 119 26.39 8.10 15.04
N LEU A 120 27.53 7.39 15.14
CA LEU A 120 27.86 6.28 14.23
C LEU A 120 26.85 5.13 14.31
N ILE A 121 26.44 4.76 15.54
CA ILE A 121 25.43 3.73 15.77
C ILE A 121 24.09 4.16 15.16
N THR A 122 23.68 5.41 15.40
CA THR A 122 22.41 5.94 14.87
C THR A 122 22.40 5.94 13.35
N LEU A 123 23.46 6.39 12.69
CA LEU A 123 23.59 6.34 11.23
C LEU A 123 23.48 4.92 10.68
N PHE A 124 24.17 3.98 11.32
CA PHE A 124 24.12 2.58 10.92
C PHE A 124 22.71 2.00 11.10
N LEU A 125 22.06 2.24 12.26
CA LEU A 125 20.73 1.73 12.56
C LEU A 125 19.66 2.31 11.63
N ILE A 126 19.65 3.64 11.44
CA ILE A 126 18.66 4.29 10.57
C ILE A 126 18.82 3.78 9.14
N THR A 127 20.05 3.76 8.62
CA THR A 127 20.29 3.29 7.25
C THR A 127 19.85 1.83 7.08
N THR A 128 20.25 0.95 8.02
CA THR A 128 19.87 -0.47 7.95
C THR A 128 18.37 -0.65 8.03
N LEU A 129 17.71 0.04 8.97
CA LEU A 129 16.27 -0.06 9.15
C LEU A 129 15.51 0.41 7.90
N VAL A 130 15.81 1.61 7.41
CA VAL A 130 15.14 2.17 6.23
C VAL A 130 15.35 1.28 5.01
N LEU A 131 16.58 0.84 4.74
CA LEU A 131 16.86 -0.04 3.60
C LEU A 131 16.18 -1.41 3.73
N THR A 132 16.11 -1.98 4.94
CA THR A 132 15.44 -3.27 5.15
C THR A 132 13.93 -3.14 4.98
N LEU A 133 13.32 -2.07 5.47
CA LEU A 133 11.90 -1.82 5.29
C LEU A 133 11.54 -1.54 3.83
N THR A 134 12.43 -0.88 3.07
CA THR A 134 12.18 -0.54 1.67
C THR A 134 12.50 -1.64 0.67
N LEU A 135 13.51 -2.49 0.94
CA LEU A 135 13.99 -3.52 0.01
C LEU A 135 13.68 -4.95 0.44
N GLY A 136 13.15 -5.12 1.65
CA GLY A 136 12.89 -6.43 2.24
C GLY A 136 14.17 -7.18 2.64
N ALA A 137 13.97 -8.45 3.04
CA ALA A 137 15.06 -9.30 3.54
C ALA A 137 15.99 -9.83 2.42
N LYS A 138 15.57 -9.79 1.17
CA LYS A 138 16.31 -10.30 0.00
C LYS A 138 17.77 -9.79 -0.06
N TYR A 139 17.98 -8.53 0.30
CA TYR A 139 19.28 -7.87 0.20
C TYR A 139 19.99 -7.67 1.55
N ILE A 140 19.54 -8.32 2.63
CA ILE A 140 19.99 -8.02 4.00
C ILE A 140 21.51 -7.97 4.18
N LYS A 141 22.28 -8.86 3.54
CA LYS A 141 23.74 -8.87 3.61
C LYS A 141 24.34 -7.62 2.97
N ARG A 142 23.80 -7.20 1.81
CA ARG A 142 24.26 -5.98 1.11
C ARG A 142 23.82 -4.74 1.88
N ILE A 143 22.63 -4.73 2.44
CA ILE A 143 22.10 -3.64 3.27
C ILE A 143 23.04 -3.39 4.46
N ILE A 144 23.40 -4.43 5.21
CA ILE A 144 24.32 -4.29 6.36
C ILE A 144 25.67 -3.71 5.92
N LEU A 145 26.25 -4.22 4.83
CA LEU A 145 27.54 -3.72 4.32
C LEU A 145 27.45 -2.25 3.88
N LEU A 146 26.40 -1.89 3.15
CA LEU A 146 26.21 -0.52 2.65
C LEU A 146 25.87 0.47 3.76
N SER A 147 25.15 0.02 4.78
CA SER A 147 24.86 0.85 5.96
C SER A 147 26.11 1.20 6.77
N LEU A 148 27.17 0.43 6.64
CA LEU A 148 28.47 0.71 7.27
C LEU A 148 29.30 1.74 6.47
N VAL A 149 29.03 1.98 5.19
CA VAL A 149 29.87 2.84 4.34
C VAL A 149 29.99 4.25 4.90
N GLN A 150 28.88 4.92 5.15
CA GLN A 150 28.89 6.29 5.67
C GLN A 150 29.52 6.38 7.08
N PRO A 151 29.11 5.57 8.08
CA PRO A 151 29.74 5.59 9.40
C PRO A 151 31.25 5.30 9.38
N LEU A 152 31.68 4.32 8.59
CA LEU A 152 33.12 3.99 8.49
C LEU A 152 33.93 5.10 7.82
N LEU A 153 33.40 5.73 6.78
CA LEU A 153 34.05 6.87 6.15
C LEU A 153 34.14 8.06 7.10
N VAL A 154 33.08 8.37 7.82
CA VAL A 154 33.10 9.41 8.86
C VAL A 154 34.14 9.09 9.93
N LEU A 155 34.21 7.83 10.37
CA LEU A 155 35.19 7.38 11.36
C LEU A 155 36.63 7.53 10.83
N LEU A 156 36.93 7.07 9.61
CA LEU A 156 38.23 7.16 9.00
C LEU A 156 38.70 8.61 8.82
N VAL A 157 37.82 9.47 8.30
CA VAL A 157 38.14 10.88 8.09
C VAL A 157 38.30 11.61 9.42
N SER A 158 37.39 11.37 10.38
CA SER A 158 37.48 11.95 11.72
C SER A 158 38.81 11.62 12.37
N ASN A 159 39.23 10.38 12.22
CA ASN A 159 40.47 9.94 12.79
C ASN A 159 41.72 10.60 12.13
N TYR A 160 41.77 10.58 10.81
CA TYR A 160 42.93 11.14 10.11
C TYR A 160 43.14 12.62 10.45
N TYR A 161 42.05 13.41 10.51
CA TYR A 161 42.14 14.85 10.72
C TYR A 161 42.01 15.30 12.18
N LEU A 162 41.34 14.55 13.05
CA LEU A 162 41.12 14.90 14.43
C LEU A 162 42.10 14.21 15.39
N SER A 163 42.87 13.21 14.93
CA SER A 163 43.82 12.52 15.77
C SER A 163 44.89 13.43 16.41
N PRO A 164 45.40 14.48 15.74
CA PRO A 164 46.31 15.41 16.38
C PRO A 164 45.69 16.17 17.57
N PHE A 165 44.36 16.38 17.56
CA PHE A 165 43.64 17.12 18.57
C PHE A 165 43.04 16.24 19.65
N LEU A 166 42.64 14.99 19.33
CA LEU A 166 41.93 14.09 20.22
C LEU A 166 42.77 12.93 20.75
N GLN A 167 44.07 12.83 20.36
CA GLN A 167 45.00 11.79 20.78
C GLN A 167 44.43 10.37 20.65
N PHE A 168 43.84 10.06 19.51
CA PHE A 168 43.28 8.75 19.22
C PHE A 168 44.32 7.65 19.24
N ARG A 169 44.03 6.59 19.97
CA ARG A 169 44.83 5.37 19.99
C ARG A 169 44.19 4.32 19.11
N TRP A 170 44.98 3.37 18.61
CA TRP A 170 44.45 2.29 17.79
C TRP A 170 43.32 1.48 18.49
N TRP A 171 43.34 1.39 19.80
CA TRP A 171 42.29 0.78 20.62
C TRP A 171 40.93 1.49 20.49
N ASP A 172 40.91 2.76 20.22
CA ASP A 172 39.70 3.55 20.06
C ASP A 172 38.98 3.18 18.75
N TYR A 173 39.79 2.82 17.72
CA TYR A 173 39.24 2.27 16.46
C TYR A 173 38.68 0.88 16.64
N ALA A 174 39.47 -0.01 17.28
CA ALA A 174 39.03 -1.37 17.53
C ALA A 174 37.73 -1.37 18.34
N SER A 175 37.59 -0.46 19.32
CA SER A 175 36.38 -0.33 20.09
C SER A 175 35.19 0.20 19.25
N ASN A 176 35.41 1.20 18.38
CA ASN A 176 34.37 1.74 17.51
C ASN A 176 33.88 0.70 16.51
N ILE A 177 34.79 -0.03 15.88
CA ILE A 177 34.43 -1.16 14.99
C ILE A 177 33.71 -2.23 15.78
N GLY A 178 34.20 -2.57 16.98
CA GLY A 178 33.56 -3.53 17.88
C GLY A 178 32.11 -3.15 18.24
N VAL A 179 31.87 -1.88 18.54
CA VAL A 179 30.53 -1.35 18.85
C VAL A 179 29.63 -1.44 17.61
N LEU A 180 30.11 -1.08 16.42
CA LEU A 180 29.31 -1.20 15.20
C LEU A 180 28.96 -2.65 14.87
N LEU A 181 29.93 -3.58 15.02
CA LEU A 181 29.69 -5.01 14.81
C LEU A 181 28.71 -5.57 15.84
N PHE A 182 28.83 -5.21 17.11
CA PHE A 182 27.92 -5.61 18.17
C PHE A 182 26.51 -5.07 17.93
N THR A 183 26.38 -3.81 17.50
CA THR A 183 25.10 -3.21 17.12
C THR A 183 24.48 -3.95 15.94
N GLY A 184 25.28 -4.29 14.93
CA GLY A 184 24.83 -5.09 13.79
C GLY A 184 24.34 -6.49 14.20
N LEU A 185 25.03 -7.14 15.16
CA LEU A 185 24.59 -8.42 15.70
C LEU A 185 23.25 -8.32 16.43
N ILE A 186 23.07 -7.31 17.29
CA ILE A 186 21.82 -7.05 18.00
C ILE A 186 20.69 -6.79 17.00
N LEU A 187 20.92 -5.96 15.98
CA LEU A 187 19.95 -5.64 14.96
C LEU A 187 19.56 -6.89 14.15
N GLY A 188 20.55 -7.71 13.77
CA GLY A 188 20.31 -8.98 13.09
C GLY A 188 19.46 -9.95 13.93
N LEU A 189 19.74 -10.04 15.24
CA LEU A 189 18.96 -10.83 16.17
C LEU A 189 17.53 -10.31 16.30
N LEU A 190 17.35 -8.99 16.40
CA LEU A 190 16.04 -8.34 16.47
C LEU A 190 15.23 -8.62 15.21
N PHE A 191 15.83 -8.47 14.02
CA PHE A 191 15.17 -8.81 12.77
C PHE A 191 14.78 -10.28 12.70
N HIS A 192 15.63 -11.18 13.18
CA HIS A 192 15.32 -12.60 13.23
C HIS A 192 14.15 -12.87 14.17
N ILE A 193 14.10 -12.25 15.33
CA ILE A 193 12.99 -12.36 16.29
C ILE A 193 11.68 -11.84 15.67
N ILE A 194 11.69 -10.66 15.06
CA ILE A 194 10.52 -10.09 14.38
C ILE A 194 10.02 -11.04 13.30
N GLN A 195 10.92 -11.52 12.45
CA GLN A 195 10.57 -12.48 11.39
C GLN A 195 10.01 -13.79 11.95
N TYR A 196 10.58 -14.29 13.04
CA TYR A 196 10.08 -15.50 13.71
C TYR A 196 8.68 -15.28 14.29
N LEU A 197 8.43 -14.17 14.98
CA LEU A 197 7.13 -13.86 15.56
C LEU A 197 6.05 -13.66 14.48
N VAL A 198 6.36 -12.99 13.39
CA VAL A 198 5.44 -12.84 12.26
C VAL A 198 5.22 -14.18 11.56
N GLY A 199 6.28 -14.90 11.22
CA GLY A 199 6.19 -16.18 10.53
C GLY A 199 5.56 -17.31 11.35
N SER A 200 5.52 -17.19 12.70
CA SER A 200 4.81 -18.17 13.55
C SER A 200 3.29 -17.93 13.60
N ASN A 201 2.86 -16.69 13.33
CA ASN A 201 1.43 -16.33 13.34
C ASN A 201 0.80 -16.36 11.95
N VAL A 202 1.62 -16.11 10.92
CA VAL A 202 1.18 -16.10 9.52
C VAL A 202 2.18 -16.96 8.74
N SER A 203 1.77 -18.14 8.31
CA SER A 203 2.66 -19.12 7.69
C SER A 203 3.41 -18.55 6.48
N ASN A 204 4.74 -18.63 6.54
CA ASN A 204 5.68 -18.30 5.47
C ASN A 204 5.81 -16.82 5.06
N VAL A 205 5.26 -15.87 5.83
CA VAL A 205 5.33 -14.45 5.47
C VAL A 205 6.60 -13.79 5.99
N SER A 206 7.26 -13.06 5.11
CA SER A 206 8.32 -12.12 5.50
C SER A 206 7.72 -10.75 5.78
N ALA A 207 7.69 -10.32 7.05
CA ALA A 207 7.26 -8.97 7.43
C ALA A 207 8.00 -7.88 6.65
N PHE A 208 9.27 -8.10 6.35
CA PHE A 208 10.10 -7.15 5.61
C PHE A 208 9.76 -7.11 4.12
N ASN A 209 9.44 -8.26 3.51
CA ASN A 209 9.02 -8.30 2.11
C ASN A 209 7.65 -7.65 1.94
N LEU A 210 6.73 -7.88 2.86
CA LEU A 210 5.42 -7.23 2.87
C LEU A 210 5.56 -5.70 2.97
N THR A 211 6.32 -5.22 3.96
CA THR A 211 6.56 -3.77 4.13
C THR A 211 7.26 -3.16 2.91
N SER A 212 8.24 -3.88 2.34
CA SER A 212 8.94 -3.47 1.13
C SER A 212 8.00 -3.38 -0.07
N GLY A 213 7.11 -4.35 -0.25
CA GLY A 213 6.08 -4.35 -1.29
C GLY A 213 5.18 -3.12 -1.19
N LEU A 214 4.67 -2.85 0.00
CA LEU A 214 3.85 -1.67 0.29
C LEU A 214 4.57 -0.35 -0.02
N LEU A 215 5.81 -0.18 0.47
CA LEU A 215 6.57 1.05 0.30
C LEU A 215 7.04 1.29 -1.14
N GLN A 216 7.30 0.23 -1.90
CA GLN A 216 7.71 0.36 -3.30
C GLN A 216 6.54 0.41 -4.28
N LYS A 217 5.30 0.28 -3.79
CA LYS A 217 4.11 0.04 -4.63
C LYS A 217 4.34 -1.13 -5.61
N LYS A 218 5.22 -2.04 -5.24
CA LYS A 218 5.52 -3.28 -5.97
C LYS A 218 4.83 -4.42 -5.26
N GLN A 219 4.20 -5.16 -5.93
CA GLN A 219 3.10 -6.01 -5.73
C GLN A 219 3.32 -7.44 -5.48
N GLN A 220 4.34 -7.88 -4.88
CA GLN A 220 4.49 -9.30 -4.65
C GLN A 220 4.17 -9.63 -3.20
N ALA A 221 2.90 -9.81 -2.92
CA ALA A 221 2.42 -10.49 -1.72
C ALA A 221 2.42 -12.03 -1.89
N LEU A 222 3.22 -12.56 -2.85
CA LEU A 222 3.29 -13.98 -3.18
C LEU A 222 3.56 -14.88 -1.97
N ASP A 223 4.30 -14.37 -0.98
CA ASP A 223 4.56 -15.09 0.26
C ASP A 223 3.30 -15.27 1.14
N LEU A 224 2.23 -14.51 0.86
CA LEU A 224 0.95 -14.57 1.57
C LEU A 224 -0.10 -15.36 0.82
N GLY A 225 0.10 -15.56 -0.48
CA GLY A 225 -0.88 -16.15 -1.36
C GLY A 225 -0.89 -17.68 -1.29
N TYR A 226 -2.02 -18.23 -1.70
CA TYR A 226 -2.17 -19.64 -2.05
C TYR A 226 -2.75 -19.73 -3.45
N GLU A 227 -2.46 -20.81 -4.15
CA GLU A 227 -3.04 -21.07 -5.46
C GLU A 227 -4.54 -21.33 -5.32
N SER A 228 -5.34 -20.59 -6.06
CA SER A 228 -6.78 -20.79 -6.15
C SER A 228 -7.23 -20.61 -7.59
N ASN A 229 -8.42 -21.10 -7.88
CA ASN A 229 -9.07 -20.89 -9.16
C ASN A 229 -10.44 -20.23 -8.91
N PRO A 230 -10.48 -18.90 -8.73
CA PRO A 230 -11.70 -18.20 -8.46
C PRO A 230 -12.63 -18.23 -9.67
N GLU A 231 -13.90 -18.40 -9.42
CA GLU A 231 -14.93 -18.28 -10.45
C GLU A 231 -15.07 -16.80 -10.86
N VAL A 232 -15.37 -16.59 -12.15
CA VAL A 232 -15.69 -15.27 -12.68
C VAL A 232 -17.09 -15.33 -13.26
N HIS A 233 -18.01 -14.60 -12.66
CA HIS A 233 -19.35 -14.45 -13.22
C HIS A 233 -19.35 -13.25 -14.17
N THR A 234 -20.15 -13.33 -15.20
CA THR A 234 -20.28 -12.27 -16.19
C THR A 234 -21.75 -12.02 -16.49
N LEU A 235 -22.15 -10.77 -16.41
CA LEU A 235 -23.43 -10.31 -16.95
C LEU A 235 -23.16 -9.64 -18.29
N GLN A 236 -23.64 -10.22 -19.38
CA GLN A 236 -23.58 -9.58 -20.69
C GLN A 236 -24.90 -8.99 -21.08
N ILE A 237 -24.84 -7.77 -21.61
CA ILE A 237 -25.98 -7.01 -22.10
C ILE A 237 -25.69 -6.67 -23.56
N GLU A 238 -26.67 -6.95 -24.43
CA GLU A 238 -26.62 -6.56 -25.84
C GLU A 238 -27.85 -5.70 -26.17
N ASN A 239 -27.61 -4.54 -26.75
CA ASN A 239 -28.67 -3.66 -27.25
C ASN A 239 -28.30 -3.16 -28.66
N SER A 240 -29.14 -2.24 -29.21
CA SER A 240 -28.89 -1.63 -30.53
C SER A 240 -27.55 -0.87 -30.62
N ASP A 241 -26.98 -0.47 -29.51
CA ASP A 241 -25.81 0.40 -29.41
C ASP A 241 -24.51 -0.40 -29.17
N GLY A 242 -24.62 -1.72 -29.00
CA GLY A 242 -23.48 -2.61 -28.84
C GLY A 242 -23.61 -3.61 -27.70
N LYS A 243 -22.48 -4.14 -27.30
CA LYS A 243 -22.35 -5.13 -26.21
C LYS A 243 -21.67 -4.49 -25.02
N ALA A 244 -22.13 -4.84 -23.84
CA ALA A 244 -21.53 -4.48 -22.58
C ALA A 244 -21.33 -5.73 -21.71
N SER A 245 -20.25 -5.77 -20.95
CA SER A 245 -19.92 -6.87 -20.04
C SER A 245 -19.61 -6.36 -18.64
N ILE A 246 -20.23 -6.95 -17.65
CA ILE A 246 -19.95 -6.67 -16.23
C ILE A 246 -19.26 -7.90 -15.67
N GLY A 247 -18.00 -7.74 -15.25
CA GLY A 247 -17.23 -8.79 -14.61
C GLY A 247 -17.47 -8.82 -13.10
N ILE A 248 -17.69 -10.01 -12.57
CA ILE A 248 -17.96 -10.23 -11.13
C ILE A 248 -17.11 -11.41 -10.66
N PRO A 249 -15.78 -11.20 -10.47
CA PRO A 249 -14.88 -12.26 -10.01
C PRO A 249 -15.04 -12.51 -8.51
N TRP A 250 -14.92 -13.77 -8.11
CA TRP A 250 -14.95 -14.17 -6.70
C TRP A 250 -13.59 -13.97 -6.04
N VAL A 251 -13.12 -12.73 -6.09
CA VAL A 251 -11.92 -12.21 -5.42
C VAL A 251 -12.22 -10.82 -4.85
N HIS A 252 -11.43 -10.40 -3.88
CA HIS A 252 -11.49 -9.04 -3.36
C HIS A 252 -10.58 -8.11 -4.19
N PRO A 253 -11.02 -6.89 -4.53
CA PRO A 253 -10.23 -6.00 -5.38
C PRO A 253 -8.96 -5.46 -4.73
N GLY A 254 -8.80 -5.63 -3.42
CA GLY A 254 -7.65 -5.16 -2.65
C GLY A 254 -7.64 -3.64 -2.41
N PRO A 255 -7.09 -3.19 -1.26
CA PRO A 255 -7.29 -1.81 -0.80
C PRO A 255 -6.20 -0.82 -1.17
N LEU A 256 -5.03 -1.26 -1.64
CA LEU A 256 -3.82 -0.44 -1.61
C LEU A 256 -3.16 -0.23 -2.98
N GLY A 257 -3.79 0.55 -3.84
CA GLY A 257 -3.16 1.03 -5.07
C GLY A 257 -2.65 -0.13 -5.93
N ALA A 258 -1.32 -0.20 -6.14
CA ALA A 258 -0.71 -1.26 -6.94
C ALA A 258 -0.35 -2.52 -6.14
N PHE A 259 -0.74 -2.67 -4.88
CA PHE A 259 -0.42 -3.86 -4.06
C PHE A 259 -1.46 -4.96 -4.23
N GLY A 260 -1.05 -6.17 -4.55
CA GLY A 260 -1.94 -7.30 -4.79
C GLY A 260 -2.98 -6.98 -5.86
N GLY A 261 -4.25 -7.21 -5.56
CA GLY A 261 -5.38 -6.90 -6.42
C GLY A 261 -5.84 -5.45 -6.43
N GLY A 262 -5.11 -4.52 -5.82
CA GLY A 262 -5.56 -3.12 -5.66
C GLY A 262 -5.83 -2.34 -6.94
N GLN A 263 -5.40 -2.85 -8.10
CA GLN A 263 -5.73 -2.28 -9.43
C GLN A 263 -6.66 -3.20 -10.25
N LEU A 264 -7.22 -4.23 -9.64
CA LEU A 264 -8.05 -5.20 -10.35
C LEU A 264 -9.25 -4.54 -11.05
N SER A 265 -10.01 -3.71 -10.33
CA SER A 265 -11.16 -2.99 -10.89
C SER A 265 -10.75 -2.08 -12.04
N THR A 266 -9.74 -1.24 -11.85
CA THR A 266 -9.22 -0.34 -12.89
C THR A 266 -8.71 -1.12 -14.11
N THR A 267 -7.97 -2.21 -13.91
CA THR A 267 -7.46 -3.05 -15.00
C THR A 267 -8.60 -3.69 -15.79
N MET A 268 -9.60 -4.24 -15.07
CA MET A 268 -10.78 -4.82 -15.70
C MET A 268 -11.60 -3.79 -16.49
N ILE A 269 -11.89 -2.65 -15.88
CA ILE A 269 -12.67 -1.59 -16.54
C ILE A 269 -11.96 -1.11 -17.79
N ASN A 270 -10.66 -0.82 -17.72
CA ASN A 270 -9.89 -0.39 -18.87
C ASN A 270 -9.87 -1.44 -19.98
N ARG A 271 -9.59 -2.69 -19.65
CA ARG A 271 -9.53 -3.79 -20.61
C ARG A 271 -10.87 -4.03 -21.29
N LEU A 272 -11.96 -4.05 -20.51
CA LEU A 272 -13.31 -4.25 -21.06
C LEU A 272 -13.80 -3.08 -21.91
N ASN A 273 -13.24 -1.88 -21.76
CA ASN A 273 -13.62 -0.71 -22.54
C ASN A 273 -12.76 -0.48 -23.79
N ASP A 274 -11.70 -1.27 -24.03
CA ASP A 274 -10.93 -1.21 -25.29
C ASP A 274 -11.76 -1.71 -26.49
N ASP A 275 -12.51 -2.80 -26.31
CA ASP A 275 -13.33 -3.45 -27.36
C ASP A 275 -14.83 -3.50 -27.04
N LEU A 276 -15.22 -3.38 -25.76
CA LEU A 276 -16.58 -3.50 -25.25
C LEU A 276 -16.83 -2.38 -24.25
N LYS A 277 -18.09 -2.06 -23.99
CA LYS A 277 -18.45 -1.30 -22.81
C LYS A 277 -18.45 -2.26 -21.61
N GLY A 278 -17.69 -1.97 -20.58
CA GLY A 278 -17.55 -2.90 -19.46
C GLY A 278 -17.36 -2.24 -18.11
N PHE A 279 -17.70 -2.98 -17.08
CA PHE A 279 -17.51 -2.57 -15.70
C PHE A 279 -17.19 -3.76 -14.79
N PHE A 280 -16.85 -3.47 -13.54
CA PHE A 280 -16.54 -4.42 -12.50
C PHE A 280 -17.55 -4.30 -11.36
N MET A 281 -18.02 -5.42 -10.81
CA MET A 281 -18.83 -5.45 -9.60
C MET A 281 -18.16 -6.30 -8.52
N HIS A 282 -18.27 -5.85 -7.29
CA HIS A 282 -17.65 -6.46 -6.13
C HIS A 282 -18.51 -7.60 -5.57
N VAL A 283 -17.90 -8.75 -5.27
CA VAL A 283 -18.55 -9.82 -4.51
C VAL A 283 -18.34 -9.59 -3.01
N PRO A 284 -19.22 -10.13 -2.14
CA PRO A 284 -18.97 -10.12 -0.69
C PRO A 284 -17.69 -10.88 -0.36
N SER A 285 -16.65 -10.16 0.02
CA SER A 285 -15.32 -10.69 0.28
C SER A 285 -14.56 -9.80 1.25
N ASN A 286 -13.40 -10.22 1.68
CA ASN A 286 -12.47 -9.46 2.51
C ASN A 286 -11.04 -9.60 1.99
N HIS A 287 -10.09 -8.95 2.65
CA HIS A 287 -8.68 -8.94 2.28
C HIS A 287 -7.99 -10.33 2.29
N GLU A 288 -8.62 -11.37 2.81
CA GLU A 288 -8.10 -12.75 2.68
C GLU A 288 -8.28 -13.30 1.26
N ALA A 289 -9.20 -12.70 0.48
CA ALA A 289 -9.45 -13.00 -0.92
C ALA A 289 -8.75 -12.04 -1.89
N ASP A 290 -7.82 -11.19 -1.41
CA ASP A 290 -7.01 -10.32 -2.25
C ASP A 290 -6.14 -11.13 -3.20
N MET A 291 -6.02 -10.67 -4.42
CA MET A 291 -5.04 -11.24 -5.36
C MET A 291 -3.63 -10.92 -4.88
N ALA A 292 -2.77 -11.94 -4.85
CA ALA A 292 -1.38 -11.76 -4.47
C ALA A 292 -0.51 -11.23 -5.62
N ASP A 293 -0.85 -11.58 -6.86
CA ASP A 293 -0.15 -11.15 -8.06
C ASP A 293 -1.10 -10.41 -9.01
N PRO A 294 -0.80 -9.17 -9.39
CA PRO A 294 -1.61 -8.42 -10.34
C PRO A 294 -1.58 -8.99 -11.76
N GLU A 295 -0.54 -9.76 -12.13
CA GLU A 295 -0.50 -10.43 -13.40
C GLU A 295 -1.64 -11.46 -13.54
N ASP A 296 -2.18 -11.94 -12.41
CA ASP A 296 -3.34 -12.84 -12.41
C ASP A 296 -4.65 -12.11 -12.77
N ALA A 297 -4.70 -10.77 -12.67
CA ALA A 297 -5.84 -9.98 -13.12
C ALA A 297 -6.15 -10.19 -14.61
N GLU A 298 -5.12 -10.27 -15.44
CA GLU A 298 -5.29 -10.54 -16.89
C GLU A 298 -5.95 -11.90 -17.15
N LYS A 299 -5.62 -12.91 -16.36
CA LYS A 299 -6.25 -14.25 -16.48
C LYS A 299 -7.73 -14.22 -16.12
N LEU A 300 -8.10 -13.45 -15.09
CA LEU A 300 -9.51 -13.28 -14.74
C LEU A 300 -10.30 -12.54 -15.83
N ILE A 301 -9.67 -11.58 -16.49
CA ILE A 301 -10.30 -10.82 -17.58
C ILE A 301 -10.54 -11.71 -18.79
N ASP A 302 -9.61 -12.58 -19.13
CA ASP A 302 -9.76 -13.53 -20.24
C ASP A 302 -10.96 -14.49 -20.04
N GLU A 303 -11.35 -14.77 -18.79
CA GLU A 303 -12.56 -15.54 -18.48
C GLU A 303 -13.86 -14.72 -18.70
N ILE A 304 -13.81 -13.39 -18.57
CA ILE A 304 -14.97 -12.50 -18.78
C ILE A 304 -15.36 -12.41 -20.27
N GLU A 305 -14.43 -12.63 -21.18
CA GLU A 305 -14.67 -12.54 -22.63
C GLU A 305 -15.60 -13.64 -23.20
N ARG A 306 -16.12 -14.53 -22.34
CA ARG A 306 -17.03 -15.63 -22.73
C ARG A 306 -18.44 -15.52 -22.09
N PRO A 307 -19.17 -14.45 -22.34
CA PRO A 307 -20.36 -14.16 -21.57
C PRO A 307 -21.60 -14.91 -22.02
N GLU A 308 -22.51 -15.17 -21.06
CA GLU A 308 -23.85 -15.65 -21.34
C GLU A 308 -24.83 -14.47 -21.49
N MET A 309 -25.63 -14.51 -22.56
CA MET A 309 -26.68 -13.52 -22.82
C MET A 309 -28.01 -13.97 -22.25
N TYR A 310 -28.73 -13.07 -21.62
CA TYR A 310 -30.03 -13.36 -21.04
C TYR A 310 -31.17 -12.65 -21.79
N GLY A 311 -32.06 -13.42 -22.39
CA GLY A 311 -33.24 -12.88 -23.07
C GLY A 311 -34.45 -12.70 -22.17
N LYS A 312 -34.46 -13.33 -21.00
CA LYS A 312 -35.57 -13.29 -20.04
C LYS A 312 -35.08 -13.11 -18.61
N ALA A 313 -35.86 -12.33 -17.84
CA ALA A 313 -35.60 -12.11 -16.42
C ALA A 313 -36.91 -11.98 -15.62
N SER A 314 -36.82 -12.23 -14.32
CA SER A 314 -37.89 -11.86 -13.38
C SER A 314 -37.86 -10.36 -13.13
N ARG A 315 -38.95 -9.83 -12.59
CA ARG A 315 -38.90 -8.52 -11.95
C ARG A 315 -37.88 -8.53 -10.84
N LEU A 316 -37.22 -7.39 -10.62
CA LEU A 316 -36.41 -7.17 -9.42
C LEU A 316 -37.31 -7.21 -8.19
N ILE A 317 -36.97 -7.99 -7.21
CA ILE A 317 -37.65 -8.02 -5.92
C ILE A 317 -36.70 -7.56 -4.83
N GLU A 318 -37.32 -7.05 -3.76
CA GLU A 318 -36.61 -6.62 -2.54
C GLU A 318 -37.11 -7.47 -1.37
N LYS A 319 -36.17 -7.76 -0.44
CA LYS A 319 -36.48 -8.39 0.83
C LYS A 319 -35.65 -7.74 1.93
N SER A 320 -36.34 -7.26 2.97
CA SER A 320 -35.73 -6.69 4.15
C SER A 320 -35.54 -7.77 5.22
N GLY A 321 -34.37 -7.73 5.90
CA GLY A 321 -34.03 -8.60 7.01
C GLY A 321 -33.43 -7.81 8.18
N GLU A 322 -33.01 -8.53 9.22
CA GLU A 322 -32.39 -7.92 10.42
C GLU A 322 -31.06 -7.21 10.11
N LEU A 323 -30.26 -7.74 9.15
CA LEU A 323 -28.94 -7.21 8.79
C LEU A 323 -29.01 -6.11 7.74
N GLY A 324 -30.09 -5.99 6.99
CA GLY A 324 -30.24 -5.04 5.90
C GLY A 324 -31.22 -5.51 4.84
N ARG A 325 -30.92 -5.27 3.58
CA ARG A 325 -31.80 -5.57 2.44
C ARG A 325 -31.08 -6.38 1.38
N LEU A 326 -31.83 -7.24 0.72
CA LEU A 326 -31.40 -7.95 -0.49
C LEU A 326 -32.32 -7.53 -1.64
N TYR A 327 -31.72 -7.21 -2.76
CA TYR A 327 -32.38 -7.01 -4.03
C TYR A 327 -31.95 -8.11 -4.98
N GLY A 328 -32.81 -8.55 -5.87
CA GLY A 328 -32.38 -9.57 -6.81
C GLY A 328 -33.40 -9.87 -7.89
N ARG A 329 -32.86 -10.52 -8.93
CA ARG A 329 -33.65 -11.08 -10.01
C ARG A 329 -33.13 -12.41 -10.46
N ARG A 330 -34.01 -13.20 -11.05
CA ARG A 330 -33.72 -14.43 -11.74
C ARG A 330 -33.65 -14.16 -13.23
N PHE A 331 -32.64 -14.69 -13.88
CA PHE A 331 -32.55 -14.88 -15.31
C PHE A 331 -32.86 -16.33 -15.67
N ASP A 332 -32.82 -16.69 -16.95
CA ASP A 332 -32.92 -18.09 -17.39
C ASP A 332 -31.65 -18.84 -16.97
N GLY A 333 -31.73 -19.66 -15.93
CA GLY A 333 -30.61 -20.43 -15.38
C GLY A 333 -29.73 -19.71 -14.36
N LYS A 334 -29.86 -18.41 -14.14
CA LYS A 334 -29.00 -17.64 -13.23
C LYS A 334 -29.79 -16.73 -12.31
N LYS A 335 -29.21 -16.38 -11.16
CA LYS A 335 -29.74 -15.39 -10.20
C LYS A 335 -28.67 -14.38 -9.87
N ILE A 336 -29.05 -13.12 -9.77
CA ILE A 336 -28.19 -12.05 -9.24
C ILE A 336 -28.86 -11.49 -7.99
N ILE A 337 -28.09 -11.42 -6.92
CA ILE A 337 -28.51 -10.88 -5.62
C ILE A 337 -27.57 -9.73 -5.27
N PHE A 338 -28.12 -8.57 -5.00
CA PHE A 338 -27.42 -7.40 -4.52
C PHE A 338 -27.64 -7.27 -3.01
N MET A 339 -26.55 -7.17 -2.26
CA MET A 339 -26.58 -7.02 -0.81
C MET A 339 -26.42 -5.55 -0.43
N ASP A 340 -27.31 -5.04 0.39
CA ASP A 340 -27.30 -3.72 1.00
C ASP A 340 -27.35 -3.91 2.52
N LEU A 341 -26.18 -4.02 3.16
CA LEU A 341 -26.03 -4.31 4.58
C LEU A 341 -25.34 -3.15 5.30
N PRO A 342 -26.10 -2.15 5.80
CA PRO A 342 -25.54 -0.98 6.46
C PRO A 342 -24.67 -1.33 7.67
N GLY A 343 -23.45 -0.77 7.75
CA GLY A 343 -22.50 -0.97 8.83
C GLY A 343 -21.61 -2.20 8.68
N TYR A 344 -21.69 -2.90 7.55
CA TYR A 344 -20.77 -3.96 7.18
C TYR A 344 -19.97 -3.53 5.94
N ASP A 345 -18.67 -3.78 5.98
CA ASP A 345 -17.71 -3.40 4.95
C ASP A 345 -17.21 -4.63 4.20
N ASP A 346 -16.82 -5.64 4.96
CA ASP A 346 -16.19 -6.85 4.46
C ASP A 346 -16.89 -8.12 4.93
N TYR A 347 -16.64 -9.20 4.20
CA TYR A 347 -17.23 -10.53 4.48
C TYR A 347 -16.18 -11.62 4.28
N ASP A 348 -16.09 -12.57 5.21
CA ASP A 348 -15.45 -13.84 4.90
C ASP A 348 -16.19 -14.46 3.69
N ILE A 349 -15.49 -14.62 2.59
CA ILE A 349 -16.06 -15.05 1.30
C ILE A 349 -16.83 -16.37 1.44
N SER A 350 -16.40 -17.26 2.36
CA SER A 350 -17.06 -18.54 2.64
C SER A 350 -18.46 -18.39 3.19
N VAL A 351 -18.78 -17.25 3.84
CA VAL A 351 -20.10 -16.98 4.39
C VAL A 351 -21.16 -16.97 3.29
N VAL A 352 -20.83 -16.39 2.15
CA VAL A 352 -21.75 -16.30 1.01
C VAL A 352 -21.54 -17.47 0.06
N ARG A 353 -20.30 -17.77 -0.30
CA ARG A 353 -19.97 -18.82 -1.27
C ARG A 353 -20.54 -20.17 -0.89
N ASP A 354 -20.42 -20.58 0.38
CA ASP A 354 -20.86 -21.90 0.85
C ASP A 354 -22.39 -22.03 1.02
N CYS A 355 -23.12 -20.91 0.92
CA CYS A 355 -24.57 -20.95 1.11
C CYS A 355 -25.37 -20.89 -0.19
N ILE A 356 -24.72 -20.71 -1.33
CA ILE A 356 -25.35 -20.63 -2.65
C ILE A 356 -24.83 -21.74 -3.57
N ASP A 357 -25.56 -21.99 -4.63
CA ASP A 357 -25.03 -22.68 -5.80
C ASP A 357 -24.33 -21.64 -6.69
N ILE A 358 -23.00 -21.61 -6.63
CA ILE A 358 -22.16 -20.60 -7.29
C ILE A 358 -22.27 -20.66 -8.83
N GLU A 359 -22.61 -21.83 -9.40
CA GLU A 359 -22.79 -21.93 -10.85
C GLU A 359 -24.06 -21.19 -11.33
N SER A 360 -25.07 -21.09 -10.48
CA SER A 360 -26.37 -20.50 -10.81
C SER A 360 -26.69 -19.20 -10.07
N THR A 361 -25.89 -18.79 -9.11
CA THR A 361 -26.18 -17.62 -8.27
C THR A 361 -24.94 -16.73 -8.09
N THR A 362 -25.09 -15.47 -8.43
CA THR A 362 -24.08 -14.43 -8.19
C THR A 362 -24.59 -13.53 -7.08
N VAL A 363 -23.71 -13.18 -6.13
CA VAL A 363 -24.00 -12.21 -5.09
C VAL A 363 -23.05 -11.04 -5.24
N VAL A 364 -23.58 -9.84 -5.29
CA VAL A 364 -22.86 -8.57 -5.42
C VAL A 364 -23.03 -7.81 -4.11
N ASP A 365 -21.94 -7.30 -3.58
CA ASP A 365 -21.97 -6.35 -2.48
C ASP A 365 -22.11 -4.94 -3.05
N LEU A 366 -23.14 -4.22 -2.62
CA LEU A 366 -23.35 -2.84 -3.07
C LEU A 366 -22.36 -1.86 -2.46
N HIS A 367 -21.78 -2.19 -1.31
CA HIS A 367 -20.75 -1.41 -0.63
C HIS A 367 -21.06 0.10 -0.52
N ASN A 368 -22.35 0.41 -0.33
CA ASN A 368 -22.91 1.76 -0.44
C ASN A 368 -23.14 2.45 0.92
N HIS A 369 -22.89 1.77 2.03
CA HIS A 369 -23.09 2.24 3.39
C HIS A 369 -21.89 2.03 4.31
N VAL A 370 -20.69 2.26 3.80
CA VAL A 370 -19.45 2.14 4.58
C VAL A 370 -19.29 3.37 5.45
N ASP A 371 -19.23 3.15 6.77
CA ASP A 371 -18.86 4.16 7.76
C ASP A 371 -17.52 3.76 8.37
N GLU A 372 -16.48 4.52 8.10
CA GLU A 372 -15.10 4.23 8.52
C GLU A 372 -14.94 4.03 10.04
N GLU A 373 -15.83 4.62 10.85
CA GLU A 373 -15.74 4.48 12.32
C GLU A 373 -16.48 3.25 12.85
N THR A 374 -17.44 2.71 12.09
CA THR A 374 -18.35 1.66 12.57
C THR A 374 -18.39 0.41 11.70
N SER A 375 -17.69 0.40 10.57
CA SER A 375 -17.67 -0.74 9.64
C SER A 375 -17.19 -2.03 10.31
N LYS A 376 -17.92 -3.12 10.09
CA LYS A 376 -17.67 -4.44 10.67
C LYS A 376 -17.43 -5.45 9.57
N VAL A 377 -16.66 -6.48 9.91
CA VAL A 377 -16.46 -7.66 9.06
C VAL A 377 -17.34 -8.80 9.56
N ILE A 378 -18.06 -9.47 8.66
CA ILE A 378 -18.80 -10.70 8.99
C ILE A 378 -17.88 -11.90 8.80
N TRP A 379 -17.42 -12.47 9.90
CA TRP A 379 -16.57 -13.65 9.91
C TRP A 379 -17.36 -14.95 9.94
N SER A 380 -16.86 -15.98 9.25
CA SER A 380 -17.44 -17.33 9.31
C SER A 380 -17.50 -17.85 10.78
N GLY A 381 -18.58 -18.54 11.10
CA GLY A 381 -18.81 -19.07 12.44
C GLY A 381 -19.41 -18.08 13.46
N THR A 382 -19.71 -16.83 13.05
CA THR A 382 -20.44 -15.87 13.87
C THR A 382 -21.94 -16.03 13.74
N ALA A 383 -22.70 -15.49 14.70
CA ALA A 383 -24.17 -15.51 14.63
C ALA A 383 -24.70 -14.65 13.47
N GLU A 384 -24.01 -13.57 13.15
CA GLU A 384 -24.29 -12.73 12.00
C GLU A 384 -24.11 -13.49 10.69
N ALA A 385 -23.05 -14.29 10.57
CA ALA A 385 -22.79 -15.12 9.39
C ALA A 385 -23.93 -16.14 9.16
N GLU A 386 -24.40 -16.80 10.21
CA GLU A 386 -25.51 -17.76 10.09
C GLU A 386 -26.81 -17.06 9.67
N LYS A 387 -27.12 -15.89 10.26
CA LYS A 387 -28.27 -15.08 9.85
C LYS A 387 -28.18 -14.66 8.39
N LEU A 388 -26.99 -14.24 7.94
CA LEU A 388 -26.78 -13.83 6.55
C LEU A 388 -26.92 -15.01 5.59
N ARG A 389 -26.36 -16.17 5.92
CA ARG A 389 -26.55 -17.40 5.13
C ARG A 389 -27.99 -17.79 4.97
N ASP A 390 -28.75 -17.79 6.06
CA ASP A 390 -30.17 -18.14 6.02
C ASP A 390 -30.96 -17.11 5.21
N PHE A 391 -30.64 -15.83 5.35
CA PHE A 391 -31.30 -14.75 4.61
C PHE A 391 -31.05 -14.86 3.10
N ILE A 392 -29.81 -15.13 2.68
CA ILE A 392 -29.44 -15.33 1.26
C ILE A 392 -30.11 -16.59 0.69
N LYS A 393 -30.08 -17.71 1.41
CA LYS A 393 -30.71 -18.97 0.97
C LYS A 393 -32.23 -18.82 0.77
N ASP A 394 -32.89 -18.19 1.74
CA ASP A 394 -34.31 -17.96 1.68
C ASP A 394 -34.67 -17.03 0.50
N PHE A 395 -33.90 -15.98 0.29
CA PHE A 395 -34.09 -15.06 -0.82
C PHE A 395 -33.79 -15.71 -2.19
N ALA A 396 -32.71 -16.49 -2.31
CA ALA A 396 -32.41 -17.24 -3.53
C ALA A 396 -33.51 -18.24 -3.90
N SER A 397 -34.12 -18.89 -2.89
CA SER A 397 -35.26 -19.79 -3.06
C SER A 397 -36.52 -19.04 -3.51
N GLU A 398 -36.73 -17.84 -2.99
CA GLU A 398 -37.82 -16.98 -3.42
C GLU A 398 -37.67 -16.53 -4.88
N LEU A 399 -36.42 -16.19 -5.29
CA LEU A 399 -36.14 -15.83 -6.68
C LEU A 399 -36.40 -16.98 -7.66
N GLU A 400 -36.08 -18.22 -7.27
CA GLU A 400 -36.33 -19.40 -8.09
C GLU A 400 -37.78 -19.58 -8.49
N ALA A 401 -38.69 -19.16 -7.63
CA ALA A 401 -40.14 -19.26 -7.84
C ALA A 401 -40.74 -18.13 -8.73
N LYS A 402 -39.92 -17.13 -9.13
CA LYS A 402 -40.41 -15.96 -9.88
C LYS A 402 -40.57 -16.29 -11.36
N GLU A 403 -41.63 -15.75 -11.98
CA GLU A 403 -41.87 -15.84 -13.41
C GLU A 403 -40.88 -15.01 -14.22
N LEU A 404 -40.48 -15.50 -15.38
CA LEU A 404 -39.59 -14.85 -16.33
C LEU A 404 -40.40 -14.12 -17.42
N TYR A 405 -39.96 -12.93 -17.75
CA TYR A 405 -40.49 -12.06 -18.78
C TYR A 405 -39.37 -11.62 -19.73
N ASP A 406 -39.74 -11.05 -20.87
CA ASP A 406 -38.78 -10.46 -21.77
C ASP A 406 -37.94 -9.40 -21.03
N TYR A 407 -36.63 -9.52 -21.17
CA TYR A 407 -35.62 -8.65 -20.54
C TYR A 407 -35.02 -7.73 -21.59
N ARG A 408 -34.96 -6.46 -21.28
CA ARG A 408 -34.23 -5.45 -22.07
C ARG A 408 -33.36 -4.64 -21.12
N ALA A 409 -32.15 -4.30 -21.59
CA ALA A 409 -31.26 -3.45 -20.84
C ALA A 409 -30.51 -2.48 -21.75
N GLY A 410 -30.25 -1.28 -21.22
CA GLY A 410 -29.34 -0.31 -21.78
C GLY A 410 -28.16 -0.11 -20.83
N PHE A 411 -26.98 0.09 -21.38
CA PHE A 411 -25.76 0.23 -20.60
C PHE A 411 -24.92 1.36 -21.16
N GLU A 412 -24.40 2.20 -20.26
CA GLU A 412 -23.48 3.29 -20.58
C GLU A 412 -22.34 3.32 -19.57
N THR A 413 -21.13 3.62 -20.03
CA THR A 413 -19.95 3.81 -19.21
C THR A 413 -19.34 5.17 -19.52
N ASP A 414 -18.92 5.88 -18.49
CA ASP A 414 -18.04 7.05 -18.59
C ASP A 414 -16.73 6.75 -17.88
N VAL A 415 -15.69 6.50 -18.66
CA VAL A 415 -14.33 6.26 -18.20
C VAL A 415 -13.42 7.46 -18.47
N SER A 416 -13.98 8.57 -18.96
CA SER A 416 -13.22 9.78 -19.30
C SER A 416 -12.97 10.69 -18.10
N GLY A 417 -13.71 10.52 -17.02
CA GLY A 417 -13.59 11.27 -15.77
C GLY A 417 -12.48 10.74 -14.86
N GLU A 418 -12.26 11.42 -13.74
CA GLU A 418 -11.34 10.96 -12.68
C GLU A 418 -11.81 9.66 -12.01
N ILE A 419 -13.11 9.41 -12.03
CA ILE A 419 -13.75 8.22 -11.46
C ILE A 419 -14.61 7.59 -12.54
N PRO A 420 -14.31 6.36 -12.98
CA PRO A 420 -15.15 5.61 -13.88
C PRO A 420 -16.56 5.38 -13.32
N LEU A 421 -17.55 5.58 -14.16
CA LEU A 421 -18.95 5.40 -13.83
C LEU A 421 -19.61 4.42 -14.82
N PHE A 422 -20.62 3.69 -14.37
CA PHE A 422 -21.53 3.01 -15.27
C PHE A 422 -22.97 3.20 -14.87
N THR A 423 -23.83 3.15 -15.86
CA THR A 423 -25.28 3.18 -15.70
C THR A 423 -25.88 2.00 -16.45
N LEU A 424 -26.66 1.20 -15.76
CA LEU A 424 -27.43 0.09 -16.30
C LEU A 424 -28.92 0.37 -16.09
N VAL A 425 -29.66 0.52 -17.17
CA VAL A 425 -31.12 0.64 -17.14
C VAL A 425 -31.71 -0.67 -17.63
N GLU A 426 -32.51 -1.29 -16.79
CA GLU A 426 -33.19 -2.56 -17.09
C GLU A 426 -34.71 -2.38 -17.20
N GLU A 427 -35.32 -3.07 -18.14
CA GLU A 427 -36.77 -3.11 -18.26
C GLU A 427 -37.25 -4.56 -18.31
N VAL A 428 -38.09 -4.92 -17.36
CA VAL A 428 -38.75 -6.22 -17.28
C VAL A 428 -40.23 -6.00 -17.13
N ARG A 429 -41.02 -6.33 -18.17
CA ARG A 429 -42.45 -6.05 -18.21
C ARG A 429 -42.69 -4.53 -18.03
N ASN A 430 -43.29 -4.11 -16.91
CA ASN A 430 -43.58 -2.70 -16.59
C ASN A 430 -42.70 -2.16 -15.47
N GLN A 431 -41.65 -2.85 -15.10
CA GLN A 431 -40.67 -2.43 -14.11
C GLN A 431 -39.41 -1.92 -14.82
N ARG A 432 -39.03 -0.71 -14.52
CA ARG A 432 -37.73 -0.16 -14.86
C ARG A 432 -36.85 -0.15 -13.61
N THR A 433 -35.62 -0.54 -13.77
CA THR A 433 -34.62 -0.56 -12.71
C THR A 433 -33.39 0.21 -13.23
N LEU A 434 -32.88 1.09 -12.40
CA LEU A 434 -31.64 1.81 -12.64
C LEU A 434 -30.59 1.28 -11.67
N ILE A 435 -29.47 0.80 -12.17
CA ILE A 435 -28.30 0.43 -11.39
C ILE A 435 -27.16 1.29 -11.90
N TYR A 436 -26.52 2.01 -11.02
CA TYR A 436 -25.31 2.73 -11.32
C TYR A 436 -24.19 2.32 -10.38
N GLY A 437 -22.98 2.38 -10.85
CA GLY A 437 -21.81 2.06 -10.06
C GLY A 437 -20.67 3.04 -10.36
N ILE A 438 -19.84 3.21 -9.38
CA ILE A 438 -18.63 4.03 -9.44
C ILE A 438 -17.43 3.19 -9.07
N GLU A 439 -16.28 3.44 -9.70
CA GLU A 439 -15.02 2.85 -9.29
C GLU A 439 -14.46 3.60 -8.09
N GLY A 440 -13.93 2.83 -7.14
CA GLY A 440 -13.19 3.34 -5.99
C GLY A 440 -14.03 3.55 -4.74
N ASN A 441 -13.34 3.67 -3.61
CA ASN A 441 -13.92 4.04 -2.33
C ASN A 441 -14.21 5.55 -2.35
N GLY A 442 -15.26 5.95 -3.06
CA GLY A 442 -15.72 7.32 -3.04
C GLY A 442 -16.07 7.73 -1.61
N SER A 443 -15.67 8.93 -1.18
CA SER A 443 -16.09 9.43 0.13
C SER A 443 -17.63 9.37 0.20
N THR A 444 -18.14 8.99 1.35
CA THR A 444 -19.59 8.89 1.61
C THR A 444 -20.34 10.18 1.24
N GLU A 445 -19.65 11.33 1.30
CA GLU A 445 -20.18 12.64 0.87
C GLU A 445 -20.32 12.75 -0.66
N LYS A 446 -19.31 12.32 -1.44
CA LYS A 446 -19.39 12.31 -2.91
C LYS A 446 -20.47 11.35 -3.42
N LEU A 447 -20.61 10.17 -2.79
CA LEU A 447 -21.66 9.22 -3.10
C LEU A 447 -23.05 9.77 -2.80
N LYS A 448 -23.21 10.47 -1.66
CA LYS A 448 -24.47 11.14 -1.32
C LYS A 448 -24.81 12.25 -2.32
N GLN A 449 -23.84 13.08 -2.66
CA GLN A 449 -24.04 14.16 -3.64
C GLN A 449 -24.43 13.60 -5.00
N LEU A 450 -23.75 12.56 -5.49
CA LEU A 450 -24.07 11.91 -6.76
C LEU A 450 -25.47 11.26 -6.73
N ASN A 451 -25.82 10.63 -5.62
CA ASN A 451 -27.15 10.03 -5.43
C ASN A 451 -28.27 11.09 -5.42
N ASP A 452 -28.02 12.25 -4.82
CA ASP A 452 -28.97 13.35 -4.80
C ASP A 452 -29.10 13.98 -6.20
N GLU A 453 -27.99 14.19 -6.91
CA GLU A 453 -27.97 14.69 -8.29
C GLU A 453 -28.71 13.75 -9.25
N LEU A 454 -28.49 12.43 -9.14
CA LEU A 454 -29.18 11.45 -9.97
C LEU A 454 -30.67 11.33 -9.65
N ARG A 455 -31.08 11.49 -8.39
CA ARG A 455 -32.51 11.53 -8.03
C ARG A 455 -33.21 12.73 -8.64
N ASP A 456 -32.58 13.90 -8.62
CA ASP A 456 -33.14 15.13 -9.19
C ASP A 456 -33.26 15.08 -10.72
N GLU A 457 -32.44 14.25 -11.41
CA GLU A 457 -32.56 14.06 -12.87
C GLU A 457 -33.64 13.04 -13.27
N PHE A 458 -34.02 12.13 -12.39
CA PHE A 458 -34.97 11.03 -12.71
C PHE A 458 -36.35 11.17 -12.07
N ASP A 459 -36.58 12.11 -11.15
CA ASP A 459 -37.92 12.51 -10.64
C ASP A 459 -38.54 13.59 -11.52
#